data_24a70434477d9c869be5391a2e656838
#
_entry.id   24a70434477d9c869be5391a2e656838
#
_cell.length_a   1.000
_cell.length_b   1.000
_cell.length_c   1.000
_cell.angle_alpha   90.00
_cell.angle_beta   90.00
_cell.angle_gamma   90.00
#
_symmetry.space_group_name_H-M   'P 1'
#
loop_
_entity.id
_entity.type
_entity.pdbx_description
1 polymer ?
#
loop_
_entity_poly.entity_id
_entity_poly.type
_entity_poly.pdbx_seq_one_letter_code
_entity_poly.pdbx_strand_id
1 'polypeptide(L)'
;MSTKENAKGNPGPVQFRWRSLLGVSVGLFLLFGILVNIVPALLVPLSLHLNGPAGAGWLVVSNQVDATLIGRSLADVEKHEPRLGAFFVSFMDTVCAYMLSFGIVSVTIAWVALRRGYWWAFWTLVVSSLVVLPYYALIAVTYASFGVSLNDFYSSFSPVVLLAAAVTAPGWWGLRRERSHVPAPARVANVREAFR
;
A
#
# COMPACT_ATOMS: atom_id res chain seq x y z
N MET A 1 -44.35 27.21 33.85
CA MET A 1 -43.40 26.08 33.93
C MET A 1 -42.78 25.89 32.56
N SER A 2 -41.58 26.43 32.38
CA SER A 2 -40.88 26.43 31.09
C SER A 2 -39.89 25.25 31.11
N THR A 3 -40.19 24.19 30.39
CA THR A 3 -39.31 23.06 30.16
C THR A 3 -38.22 23.50 29.14
N LYS A 4 -37.09 23.96 29.64
CA LYS A 4 -35.86 24.04 28.85
C LYS A 4 -35.41 22.63 28.50
N GLU A 5 -35.89 22.13 27.38
CA GLU A 5 -35.39 20.93 26.75
C GLU A 5 -33.90 21.13 26.40
N ASN A 6 -33.05 20.48 27.20
CA ASN A 6 -31.62 20.47 26.97
C ASN A 6 -31.37 19.83 25.59
N ALA A 7 -31.16 20.67 24.58
CA ALA A 7 -30.54 20.26 23.32
C ALA A 7 -29.11 19.75 23.65
N LYS A 8 -29.00 18.47 24.04
CA LYS A 8 -27.74 17.76 24.11
C LYS A 8 -27.14 17.81 22.68
N GLY A 9 -26.19 18.72 22.50
CA GLY A 9 -25.50 18.92 21.27
C GLY A 9 -24.95 17.60 20.74
N ASN A 10 -25.49 17.17 19.62
CA ASN A 10 -24.96 16.09 18.85
C ASN A 10 -23.47 16.43 18.56
N PRO A 11 -22.49 15.62 18.98
CA PRO A 11 -21.11 15.92 18.67
C PRO A 11 -21.00 15.99 17.14
N GLY A 12 -20.78 17.20 16.64
CA GLY A 12 -20.65 17.43 15.21
C GLY A 12 -19.57 16.52 14.61
N PRO A 13 -19.64 16.23 13.32
CA PRO A 13 -18.67 15.35 12.65
C PRO A 13 -17.26 15.84 12.94
N VAL A 14 -16.37 14.92 13.31
CA VAL A 14 -14.94 15.22 13.59
C VAL A 14 -14.41 16.05 12.45
N GLN A 15 -14.04 17.31 12.71
CA GLN A 15 -13.51 18.18 11.68
C GLN A 15 -12.11 17.69 11.28
N PHE A 16 -12.02 17.06 10.12
CA PHE A 16 -10.77 16.59 9.57
C PHE A 16 -9.81 17.78 9.35
N ARG A 17 -8.62 17.69 9.93
CA ARG A 17 -7.56 18.72 9.78
C ARG A 17 -6.33 18.07 9.17
N TRP A 18 -5.90 18.54 8.00
CA TRP A 18 -4.70 18.03 7.31
C TRP A 18 -3.42 18.12 8.17
N ARG A 19 -3.33 19.08 9.08
CA ARG A 19 -2.19 19.26 9.98
C ARG A 19 -2.27 18.39 11.25
N SER A 20 -3.30 17.56 11.40
CA SER A 20 -3.37 16.59 12.49
C SER A 20 -2.53 15.35 12.14
N LEU A 21 -2.15 14.55 13.16
CA LEU A 21 -1.45 13.27 12.94
C LEU A 21 -2.25 12.31 12.06
N LEU A 22 -3.58 12.33 12.18
CA LEU A 22 -4.46 11.56 11.31
C LEU A 22 -4.39 12.08 9.87
N GLY A 23 -4.42 13.40 9.68
CA GLY A 23 -4.28 14.02 8.35
C GLY A 23 -2.96 13.67 7.66
N VAL A 24 -1.86 13.70 8.41
CA VAL A 24 -0.54 13.26 7.92
C VAL A 24 -0.59 11.79 7.51
N SER A 25 -1.17 10.91 8.34
CA SER A 25 -1.29 9.48 8.00
C SER A 25 -2.14 9.25 6.75
N VAL A 26 -3.28 9.92 6.62
CA VAL A 26 -4.12 9.86 5.40
C VAL A 26 -3.31 10.29 4.18
N GLY A 27 -2.60 11.42 4.26
CA GLY A 27 -1.75 11.91 3.18
C GLY A 27 -0.66 10.91 2.78
N LEU A 28 -0.01 10.30 3.76
CA LEU A 28 1.03 9.28 3.52
C LEU A 28 0.45 8.00 2.90
N PHE A 29 -0.73 7.51 3.34
CA PHE A 29 -1.39 6.35 2.72
C PHE A 29 -1.83 6.65 1.28
N LEU A 30 -2.32 7.86 1.01
CA LEU A 30 -2.62 8.29 -0.36
C LEU A 30 -1.37 8.31 -1.23
N LEU A 31 -0.28 8.91 -0.72
CA LEU A 31 1.00 8.98 -1.42
C LEU A 31 1.55 7.57 -1.69
N PHE A 32 1.52 6.69 -0.69
CA PHE A 32 1.94 5.30 -0.82
C PHE A 32 1.09 4.55 -1.88
N GLY A 33 -0.24 4.64 -1.79
CA GLY A 33 -1.14 4.01 -2.76
C GLY A 33 -0.91 4.50 -4.19
N ILE A 34 -0.67 5.79 -4.38
CA ILE A 34 -0.42 6.37 -5.70
C ILE A 34 0.99 6.03 -6.20
N LEU A 35 2.04 6.36 -5.44
CA LEU A 35 3.42 6.25 -5.93
C LEU A 35 3.96 4.81 -5.94
N VAL A 36 3.51 3.95 -5.03
CA VAL A 36 4.02 2.58 -4.94
C VAL A 36 3.15 1.58 -5.70
N ASN A 37 1.85 1.86 -5.85
CA ASN A 37 0.94 0.93 -6.51
C ASN A 37 0.42 1.45 -7.86
N ILE A 38 -0.22 2.63 -7.90
CA ILE A 38 -0.92 3.09 -9.10
C ILE A 38 0.07 3.51 -10.19
N VAL A 39 1.05 4.34 -9.87
CA VAL A 39 2.01 4.86 -10.86
C VAL A 39 2.84 3.74 -11.48
N PRO A 40 3.49 2.84 -10.73
CA PRO A 40 4.21 1.71 -11.32
C PRO A 40 3.31 0.78 -12.12
N ALA A 41 2.09 0.50 -11.61
CA ALA A 41 1.14 -0.36 -12.30
C ALA A 41 0.71 0.16 -13.67
N LEU A 42 0.81 1.45 -13.92
CA LEU A 42 0.54 2.05 -15.24
C LEU A 42 1.81 2.18 -16.08
N LEU A 43 2.93 2.59 -15.47
CA LEU A 43 4.16 2.86 -16.22
C LEU A 43 4.90 1.60 -16.63
N VAL A 44 4.89 0.54 -15.81
CA VAL A 44 5.61 -0.70 -16.13
C VAL A 44 5.04 -1.40 -17.35
N PRO A 45 3.72 -1.67 -17.45
CA PRO A 45 3.12 -2.23 -18.67
C PRO A 45 3.39 -1.37 -19.89
N LEU A 46 3.22 -0.05 -19.77
CA LEU A 46 3.48 0.87 -20.86
C LEU A 46 4.93 0.74 -21.36
N SER A 47 5.91 0.70 -20.45
CA SER A 47 7.32 0.54 -20.80
C SER A 47 7.60 -0.83 -21.43
N LEU A 48 7.00 -1.92 -20.90
CA LEU A 48 7.15 -3.27 -21.46
C LEU A 48 6.63 -3.37 -22.89
N HIS A 49 5.45 -2.80 -23.15
CA HIS A 49 4.84 -2.85 -24.48
C HIS A 49 5.50 -1.92 -25.50
N LEU A 50 6.16 -0.84 -25.07
CA LEU A 50 6.88 0.07 -25.94
C LEU A 50 8.32 -0.37 -26.22
N ASN A 51 9.01 -0.94 -25.22
CA ASN A 51 10.46 -1.18 -25.26
C ASN A 51 10.82 -2.67 -25.09
N GLY A 52 9.85 -3.56 -25.03
CA GLY A 52 10.05 -4.98 -24.75
C GLY A 52 10.38 -5.28 -23.28
N PRO A 53 10.61 -6.57 -22.92
CA PRO A 53 10.91 -7.01 -21.56
C PRO A 53 12.13 -6.33 -20.94
N ALA A 54 13.13 -5.96 -21.75
CA ALA A 54 14.29 -5.20 -21.30
C ALA A 54 13.95 -3.76 -20.84
N GLY A 55 12.84 -3.20 -21.33
CA GLY A 55 12.42 -1.83 -21.03
C GLY A 55 11.84 -1.63 -19.63
N ALA A 56 11.40 -2.69 -18.95
CA ALA A 56 10.80 -2.59 -17.62
C ALA A 56 11.78 -2.18 -16.52
N GLY A 57 13.07 -2.44 -16.72
CA GLY A 57 14.09 -2.18 -15.73
C GLY A 57 14.08 -3.13 -14.52
N TRP A 58 13.01 -3.89 -14.31
CA TRP A 58 12.86 -4.90 -13.26
C TRP A 58 11.64 -5.79 -13.53
N LEU A 59 11.69 -7.05 -13.09
CA LEU A 59 10.54 -7.96 -13.09
C LEU A 59 10.00 -8.16 -11.68
N VAL A 60 10.88 -8.54 -10.74
CA VAL A 60 10.49 -8.81 -9.36
C VAL A 60 11.21 -7.86 -8.40
N VAL A 61 12.52 -7.70 -8.52
CA VAL A 61 13.37 -6.95 -7.59
C VAL A 61 14.05 -5.77 -8.28
N SER A 62 14.97 -6.07 -9.19
CA SER A 62 15.67 -5.10 -10.02
C SER A 62 16.32 -5.84 -11.19
N ASN A 63 16.64 -5.10 -12.26
CA ASN A 63 17.18 -5.70 -13.48
C ASN A 63 18.44 -6.54 -13.23
N GLN A 64 19.33 -6.05 -12.35
CA GLN A 64 20.57 -6.77 -12.01
C GLN A 64 20.30 -8.01 -11.17
N VAL A 65 19.45 -7.92 -10.18
CA VAL A 65 19.09 -9.02 -9.27
C VAL A 65 18.31 -10.09 -10.03
N ASP A 66 17.34 -9.67 -10.85
CA ASP A 66 16.53 -10.58 -11.68
C ASP A 66 17.39 -11.27 -12.76
N ALA A 67 18.34 -10.56 -13.40
CA ALA A 67 19.29 -11.13 -14.35
C ALA A 67 20.23 -12.18 -13.70
N THR A 68 20.62 -11.96 -12.45
CA THR A 68 21.43 -12.94 -11.70
C THR A 68 20.62 -14.23 -11.44
N LEU A 69 19.34 -14.12 -11.10
CA LEU A 69 18.45 -15.28 -10.91
C LEU A 69 18.27 -16.06 -12.22
N ILE A 70 18.05 -15.35 -13.33
CA ILE A 70 17.79 -15.95 -14.65
C ILE A 70 19.10 -16.47 -15.29
N GLY A 71 20.26 -16.01 -14.83
CA GLY A 71 21.57 -16.31 -15.40
C GLY A 71 21.90 -15.58 -16.71
N ARG A 72 21.02 -14.69 -17.16
CA ARG A 72 21.15 -13.87 -18.39
C ARG A 72 20.23 -12.64 -18.33
N SER A 73 20.46 -11.66 -19.20
CA SER A 73 19.62 -10.48 -19.28
C SER A 73 18.24 -10.80 -19.86
N LEU A 74 17.22 -9.98 -19.51
CA LEU A 74 15.88 -10.11 -20.09
C LEU A 74 15.87 -9.89 -21.61
N ALA A 75 16.75 -9.01 -22.12
CA ALA A 75 16.91 -8.81 -23.56
C ALA A 75 17.45 -10.06 -24.27
N ASP A 76 18.36 -10.80 -23.63
CA ASP A 76 18.86 -12.07 -24.17
C ASP A 76 17.78 -13.14 -24.14
N VAL A 77 16.95 -13.17 -23.10
CA VAL A 77 15.79 -14.09 -23.01
C VAL A 77 14.82 -13.81 -24.16
N GLU A 78 14.45 -12.57 -24.38
CA GLU A 78 13.53 -12.19 -25.45
C GLU A 78 14.07 -12.57 -26.83
N LYS A 79 15.38 -12.31 -27.06
CA LYS A 79 16.02 -12.60 -28.35
C LYS A 79 16.09 -14.09 -28.65
N HIS A 80 16.39 -14.93 -27.65
CA HIS A 80 16.62 -16.36 -27.88
C HIS A 80 15.37 -17.22 -27.62
N GLU A 81 14.46 -16.74 -26.78
CA GLU A 81 13.22 -17.42 -26.38
C GLU A 81 12.01 -16.46 -26.39
N PRO A 82 11.51 -16.04 -27.57
CA PRO A 82 10.45 -15.03 -27.68
C PRO A 82 9.16 -15.40 -26.93
N ARG A 83 8.85 -16.69 -26.82
CA ARG A 83 7.67 -17.16 -26.07
C ARG A 83 7.82 -16.95 -24.56
N LEU A 84 9.03 -17.13 -24.04
CA LEU A 84 9.32 -16.86 -22.63
C LEU A 84 9.31 -15.36 -22.35
N GLY A 85 9.84 -14.54 -23.26
CA GLY A 85 9.72 -13.08 -23.21
C GLY A 85 8.26 -12.62 -23.15
N ALA A 86 7.40 -13.14 -24.03
CA ALA A 86 5.97 -12.85 -24.02
C ALA A 86 5.27 -13.32 -22.73
N PHE A 87 5.67 -14.45 -22.17
CA PHE A 87 5.18 -14.92 -20.88
C PHE A 87 5.54 -13.94 -19.75
N PHE A 88 6.76 -13.44 -19.69
CA PHE A 88 7.16 -12.43 -18.69
C PHE A 88 6.36 -11.14 -18.81
N VAL A 89 6.13 -10.64 -20.02
CA VAL A 89 5.26 -9.46 -20.24
C VAL A 89 3.86 -9.73 -19.70
N SER A 90 3.23 -10.83 -20.08
CA SER A 90 1.86 -11.18 -19.64
C SER A 90 1.78 -11.38 -18.12
N PHE A 91 2.81 -11.96 -17.51
CA PHE A 91 2.91 -12.10 -16.07
C PHE A 91 2.98 -10.74 -15.37
N MET A 92 3.81 -9.82 -15.87
CA MET A 92 3.93 -8.47 -15.34
C MET A 92 2.65 -7.66 -15.51
N ASP A 93 1.97 -7.76 -16.65
CA ASP A 93 0.66 -7.14 -16.85
C ASP A 93 -0.34 -7.60 -15.79
N THR A 94 -0.33 -8.90 -15.47
CA THR A 94 -1.20 -9.47 -14.44
C THR A 94 -0.86 -8.91 -13.05
N VAL A 95 0.42 -8.87 -12.69
CA VAL A 95 0.88 -8.28 -11.42
C VAL A 95 0.49 -6.81 -11.33
N CYS A 96 0.73 -6.05 -12.39
CA CYS A 96 0.39 -4.63 -12.45
C CYS A 96 -1.12 -4.38 -12.36
N ALA A 97 -1.95 -5.24 -12.94
CA ALA A 97 -3.40 -5.16 -12.79
C ALA A 97 -3.85 -5.34 -11.34
N TYR A 98 -3.26 -6.30 -10.60
CA TYR A 98 -3.52 -6.46 -9.17
C TYR A 98 -2.99 -5.27 -8.35
N MET A 99 -1.80 -4.75 -8.65
CA MET A 99 -1.25 -3.55 -8.00
C MET A 99 -2.16 -2.34 -8.21
N LEU A 100 -2.65 -2.13 -9.42
CA LEU A 100 -3.58 -1.04 -9.74
C LEU A 100 -4.87 -1.17 -8.95
N SER A 101 -5.47 -2.35 -8.94
CA SER A 101 -6.71 -2.63 -8.19
C SER A 101 -6.52 -2.40 -6.69
N PHE A 102 -5.43 -2.91 -6.13
CA PHE A 102 -5.08 -2.70 -4.72
C PHE A 102 -4.82 -1.23 -4.41
N GLY A 103 -4.13 -0.52 -5.28
CA GLY A 103 -3.85 0.92 -5.15
C GLY A 103 -5.14 1.74 -5.11
N ILE A 104 -6.08 1.50 -6.02
CA ILE A 104 -7.38 2.17 -6.07
C ILE A 104 -8.18 1.92 -4.79
N VAL A 105 -8.28 0.67 -4.34
CA VAL A 105 -8.98 0.30 -3.09
C VAL A 105 -8.33 0.97 -1.88
N SER A 106 -7.01 0.93 -1.78
CA SER A 106 -6.26 1.54 -0.67
C SER A 106 -6.45 3.05 -0.60
N VAL A 107 -6.35 3.74 -1.74
CA VAL A 107 -6.60 5.19 -1.85
C VAL A 107 -8.04 5.51 -1.45
N THR A 108 -9.01 4.73 -1.91
CA THR A 108 -10.43 4.91 -1.58
C THR A 108 -10.68 4.73 -0.08
N ILE A 109 -10.14 3.68 0.54
CA ILE A 109 -10.28 3.43 1.99
C ILE A 109 -9.62 4.58 2.79
N ALA A 110 -8.42 5.01 2.39
CA ALA A 110 -7.74 6.12 3.05
C ALA A 110 -8.54 7.42 2.96
N TRP A 111 -9.07 7.74 1.79
CA TRP A 111 -9.82 8.96 1.55
C TRP A 111 -11.22 8.97 2.19
N VAL A 112 -11.97 7.88 2.07
CA VAL A 112 -13.37 7.82 2.51
C VAL A 112 -13.49 7.46 3.98
N ALA A 113 -12.75 6.44 4.44
CA ALA A 113 -12.94 5.85 5.75
C ALA A 113 -11.88 6.31 6.77
N LEU A 114 -10.57 6.27 6.43
CA LEU A 114 -9.53 6.66 7.37
C LEU A 114 -9.62 8.16 7.70
N ARG A 115 -9.94 9.02 6.73
CA ARG A 115 -10.17 10.45 6.94
C ARG A 115 -11.28 10.74 7.96
N ARG A 116 -12.27 9.84 8.08
CA ARG A 116 -13.35 9.93 9.08
C ARG A 116 -12.98 9.35 10.44
N GLY A 117 -11.74 8.88 10.62
CA GLY A 117 -11.25 8.32 11.87
C GLY A 117 -11.69 6.87 12.12
N TYR A 118 -12.15 6.16 11.09
CA TYR A 118 -12.53 4.75 11.24
C TYR A 118 -11.32 3.86 11.50
N TRP A 119 -11.28 3.24 12.67
CA TRP A 119 -10.20 2.36 13.11
C TRP A 119 -10.03 1.10 12.25
N TRP A 120 -11.13 0.55 11.76
CA TRP A 120 -11.07 -0.59 10.86
C TRP A 120 -10.34 -0.26 9.56
N ALA A 121 -10.53 0.95 9.02
CA ALA A 121 -9.86 1.39 7.80
C ALA A 121 -8.34 1.42 7.97
N PHE A 122 -7.87 1.91 9.13
CA PHE A 122 -6.46 1.90 9.48
C PHE A 122 -5.91 0.47 9.51
N TRP A 123 -6.57 -0.43 10.25
CA TRP A 123 -6.10 -1.82 10.34
C TRP A 123 -6.18 -2.55 9.01
N THR A 124 -7.20 -2.32 8.20
CA THR A 124 -7.28 -2.89 6.85
C THR A 124 -6.08 -2.47 6.00
N LEU A 125 -5.72 -1.19 6.00
CA LEU A 125 -4.56 -0.70 5.26
C LEU A 125 -3.24 -1.25 5.81
N VAL A 126 -3.07 -1.31 7.13
CA VAL A 126 -1.86 -1.87 7.76
C VAL A 126 -1.71 -3.35 7.47
N VAL A 127 -2.75 -4.15 7.72
CA VAL A 127 -2.70 -5.61 7.51
C VAL A 127 -2.47 -5.93 6.04
N SER A 128 -3.17 -5.25 5.11
CA SER A 128 -2.97 -5.46 3.69
C SER A 128 -1.57 -5.08 3.19
N SER A 129 -0.92 -4.09 3.84
CA SER A 129 0.47 -3.76 3.54
C SER A 129 1.48 -4.74 4.14
N LEU A 130 1.16 -5.34 5.30
CA LEU A 130 2.06 -6.27 5.97
C LEU A 130 1.98 -7.70 5.44
N VAL A 131 0.83 -8.10 4.88
CA VAL A 131 0.62 -9.46 4.38
C VAL A 131 1.58 -9.84 3.25
N VAL A 132 2.17 -8.86 2.58
CA VAL A 132 3.15 -9.08 1.51
C VAL A 132 4.53 -9.51 2.04
N LEU A 133 4.88 -9.19 3.30
CA LEU A 133 6.21 -9.46 3.87
C LEU A 133 6.59 -10.96 3.89
N PRO A 134 5.71 -11.90 4.28
CA PRO A 134 6.02 -13.33 4.18
C PRO A 134 6.37 -13.78 2.78
N TYR A 135 5.69 -13.23 1.76
CA TYR A 135 5.97 -13.56 0.35
C TYR A 135 7.34 -13.02 -0.08
N TYR A 136 7.72 -11.82 0.35
CA TYR A 136 9.07 -11.31 0.10
C TYR A 136 10.13 -12.16 0.78
N ALA A 137 9.87 -12.70 1.97
CA ALA A 137 10.79 -13.64 2.62
C ALA A 137 10.96 -14.94 1.80
N LEU A 138 9.88 -15.49 1.26
CA LEU A 138 9.94 -16.66 0.38
C LEU A 138 10.71 -16.36 -0.91
N ILE A 139 10.47 -15.21 -1.53
CA ILE A 139 11.20 -14.77 -2.72
C ILE A 139 12.70 -14.62 -2.40
N ALA A 140 13.05 -14.00 -1.27
CA ALA A 140 14.44 -13.84 -0.82
C ALA A 140 15.16 -15.18 -0.67
N VAL A 141 14.51 -16.19 -0.09
CA VAL A 141 15.06 -17.54 0.03
C VAL A 141 15.30 -18.17 -1.36
N THR A 142 14.35 -18.00 -2.28
CA THR A 142 14.52 -18.47 -3.66
C THR A 142 15.70 -17.80 -4.34
N TYR A 143 15.81 -16.48 -4.27
CA TYR A 143 16.91 -15.75 -4.89
C TYR A 143 18.27 -16.12 -4.28
N ALA A 144 18.33 -16.30 -2.95
CA ALA A 144 19.55 -16.73 -2.28
C ALA A 144 20.00 -18.13 -2.72
N SER A 145 19.09 -19.05 -3.02
CA SER A 145 19.44 -20.39 -3.50
C SER A 145 20.08 -20.39 -4.90
N PHE A 146 19.90 -19.31 -5.67
CA PHE A 146 20.54 -19.08 -6.97
C PHE A 146 21.74 -18.11 -6.90
N GLY A 147 22.28 -17.87 -5.69
CA GLY A 147 23.49 -17.08 -5.48
C GLY A 147 23.31 -15.57 -5.47
N VAL A 148 22.06 -15.07 -5.43
CA VAL A 148 21.80 -13.64 -5.25
C VAL A 148 22.13 -13.23 -3.82
N SER A 149 22.88 -12.13 -3.66
CA SER A 149 23.17 -11.57 -2.35
C SER A 149 21.89 -11.09 -1.67
N LEU A 150 21.64 -11.56 -0.43
CA LEU A 150 20.53 -11.07 0.38
C LEU A 150 20.63 -9.56 0.65
N ASN A 151 21.82 -9.01 0.70
CA ASN A 151 22.02 -7.57 0.89
C ASN A 151 21.47 -6.78 -0.32
N ASP A 152 21.75 -7.21 -1.54
CA ASP A 152 21.25 -6.58 -2.77
C ASP A 152 19.73 -6.72 -2.88
N PHE A 153 19.21 -7.88 -2.49
CA PHE A 153 17.78 -8.12 -2.43
C PHE A 153 17.09 -7.15 -1.45
N TYR A 154 17.53 -7.09 -0.20
CA TYR A 154 16.90 -6.24 0.82
C TYR A 154 17.12 -4.75 0.57
N SER A 155 18.23 -4.33 0.00
CA SER A 155 18.46 -2.92 -0.34
C SER A 155 17.41 -2.40 -1.32
N SER A 156 16.94 -3.23 -2.24
CA SER A 156 15.90 -2.88 -3.22
C SER A 156 14.52 -2.70 -2.58
N PHE A 157 14.20 -3.43 -1.50
CA PHE A 157 12.91 -3.36 -0.81
C PHE A 157 12.88 -2.44 0.41
N SER A 158 14.04 -2.13 0.99
CA SER A 158 14.10 -1.32 2.21
C SER A 158 13.38 0.02 2.12
N PRO A 159 13.39 0.78 1.01
CA PRO A 159 12.65 2.03 0.93
C PRO A 159 11.13 1.85 1.08
N VAL A 160 10.59 0.77 0.50
CA VAL A 160 9.15 0.46 0.57
C VAL A 160 8.74 0.08 1.99
N VAL A 161 9.54 -0.76 2.66
CA VAL A 161 9.31 -1.18 4.05
C VAL A 161 9.40 0.01 5.01
N LEU A 162 10.41 0.86 4.85
CA LEU A 162 10.56 2.08 5.66
C LEU A 162 9.40 3.04 5.45
N LEU A 163 8.95 3.22 4.21
CA LEU A 163 7.79 4.04 3.91
C LEU A 163 6.51 3.47 4.55
N ALA A 164 6.29 2.17 4.47
CA ALA A 164 5.15 1.50 5.11
C ALA A 164 5.16 1.70 6.63
N ALA A 165 6.33 1.58 7.29
CA ALA A 165 6.49 1.85 8.71
C ALA A 165 6.23 3.33 9.06
N ALA A 166 6.76 4.26 8.26
CA ALA A 166 6.56 5.70 8.43
C ALA A 166 5.09 6.12 8.29
N VAL A 167 4.33 5.43 7.45
CA VAL A 167 2.89 5.67 7.26
C VAL A 167 2.07 5.18 8.46
N THR A 168 2.47 4.06 9.06
CA THR A 168 1.71 3.39 10.12
C THR A 168 1.77 4.13 11.46
N ALA A 169 2.93 4.62 11.85
CA ALA A 169 3.14 5.24 13.15
C ALA A 169 2.26 6.50 13.40
N PRO A 170 2.21 7.51 12.50
CA PRO A 170 1.34 8.67 12.70
C PRO A 170 -0.15 8.32 12.77
N GLY A 171 -0.58 7.30 11.97
CA GLY A 171 -1.96 6.83 11.96
C GLY A 171 -2.39 6.25 13.30
N TRP A 172 -1.55 5.42 13.89
CA TRP A 172 -1.80 4.84 15.20
C TRP A 172 -1.93 5.91 16.30
N TRP A 173 -0.99 6.84 16.36
CA TRP A 173 -1.02 7.90 17.37
C TRP A 173 -2.15 8.90 17.13
N GLY A 174 -2.43 9.24 15.86
CA GLY A 174 -3.51 10.14 15.49
C GLY A 174 -4.87 9.60 15.92
N LEU A 175 -5.16 8.34 15.59
CA LEU A 175 -6.42 7.69 15.96
C LEU A 175 -6.58 7.49 17.48
N ARG A 176 -5.49 7.18 18.19
CA ARG A 176 -5.54 7.10 19.66
C ARG A 176 -5.85 8.44 20.30
N ARG A 177 -5.22 9.52 19.83
CA ARG A 177 -5.42 10.87 20.36
C ARG A 177 -6.84 11.36 20.12
N GLU A 178 -7.41 11.12 18.95
CA GLU A 178 -8.79 11.52 18.67
C GLU A 178 -9.80 10.78 19.54
N ARG A 179 -9.57 9.49 19.83
CA ARG A 179 -10.43 8.73 20.74
C ARG A 179 -10.41 9.23 22.18
N SER A 180 -9.30 9.75 22.66
CA SER A 180 -9.19 10.27 24.02
C SER A 180 -10.02 11.55 24.24
N HIS A 181 -10.36 12.26 23.18
CA HIS A 181 -11.17 13.48 23.23
C HIS A 181 -12.68 13.25 23.11
N VAL A 182 -13.13 12.02 22.80
CA VAL A 182 -14.57 11.69 22.76
C VAL A 182 -15.03 11.28 24.16
N PRO A 183 -15.98 12.01 24.79
CA PRO A 183 -16.54 11.66 26.10
C PRO A 183 -17.15 10.25 26.10
N ALA A 184 -16.94 9.51 27.20
CA ALA A 184 -17.34 8.10 27.34
C ALA A 184 -18.81 7.77 26.97
N PRO A 185 -19.84 8.60 27.27
CA PRO A 185 -21.22 8.29 26.88
C PRO A 185 -21.50 8.38 25.39
N ALA A 186 -20.74 9.19 24.64
CA ALA A 186 -20.86 9.27 23.18
C ALA A 186 -20.29 8.02 22.47
N ARG A 187 -19.36 7.29 23.11
CA ARG A 187 -18.77 6.07 22.54
C ARG A 187 -19.79 4.93 22.42
N VAL A 188 -20.69 4.79 23.38
CA VAL A 188 -21.67 3.67 23.40
C VAL A 188 -22.79 3.89 22.39
N ALA A 189 -23.20 5.15 22.15
CA ALA A 189 -24.23 5.48 21.17
C ALA A 189 -23.78 5.18 19.73
N ASN A 190 -22.54 5.56 19.38
CA ASN A 190 -22.02 5.36 18.03
C ASN A 190 -21.81 3.88 17.66
N VAL A 191 -21.53 3.00 18.63
CA VAL A 191 -21.39 1.56 18.37
C VAL A 191 -22.75 0.93 18.03
N ARG A 192 -23.84 1.39 18.66
CA ARG A 192 -25.19 0.85 18.38
C ARG A 192 -25.78 1.34 17.04
N GLU A 193 -25.43 2.54 16.59
CA GLU A 193 -25.91 3.07 15.30
C GLU A 193 -25.13 2.48 14.11
N ALA A 194 -23.88 2.07 14.28
CA ALA A 194 -23.07 1.46 13.21
C ALA A 194 -23.52 0.03 12.85
N PHE A 195 -24.35 -0.60 13.67
CA PHE A 195 -24.90 -1.95 13.46
C PHE A 195 -26.42 -1.95 13.15
N ARG A 196 -27.02 -0.79 12.90
CA ARG A 196 -28.35 -0.62 12.34
C ARG A 196 -28.28 -0.11 10.90
#